data_aaa4c82d3a8dacaad8bd0ab2b8ddaa52
#
_entry.id   aaa4c82d3a8dacaad8bd0ab2b8ddaa52
#
_cell.length_a   1.000
_cell.length_b   1.000
_cell.length_c   1.000
_cell.angle_alpha   90.00
_cell.angle_beta   90.00
_cell.angle_gamma   90.00
#
_symmetry.space_group_name_H-M   'P 1'
#
loop_
_entity.id
_entity.type
_entity.pdbx_description
1 polymer ?
#
loop_
_entity_poly.entity_id
_entity_poly.type
_entity_poly.pdbx_seq_one_letter_code
_entity_poly.pdbx_strand_id
1 'polypeptide(L)'
;MTSLNLRKFDMSKIGKGSVVLMIGKRNTGKSFLTKDLLYYKRDIPIGTVISGTEGANQFYSKIVPPLFIHEEYSPEIIANSLKRQKLVVSKMREQEDQYGKSNIDPFAFVILDDCLYDNSWTKDTNIRSMFMNGRHYKILLIITSQYSLGIPPNLRCNVDYVFILRENIVNNRKRLYDNYAGMFPTFEVFCQVMDQCTENYECLVIDNTSKSNKIEDMVFWYKADSHENFTLGSSEFWQHHTSNYRDQYGEEANQDFDLSTGKKKNTPTINVNKKF
;
A
#
# COMPACT_ATOMS: atom_id res chain seq x y z
N MET A 1 1.48 27.61 26.49
CA MET A 1 1.29 26.33 25.77
C MET A 1 0.99 26.67 24.33
N THR A 2 1.84 26.28 23.42
CA THR A 2 1.58 26.48 21.98
C THR A 2 0.60 25.38 21.54
N SER A 3 -0.63 25.75 21.17
CA SER A 3 -1.61 24.79 20.63
C SER A 3 -1.31 24.57 19.14
N LEU A 4 -1.19 23.30 18.72
CA LEU A 4 -1.11 22.92 17.32
C LEU A 4 -2.52 22.51 16.85
N ASN A 5 -3.07 23.20 15.87
CA ASN A 5 -4.42 22.94 15.36
C ASN A 5 -4.34 22.10 14.09
N LEU A 6 -4.49 20.79 14.23
CA LEU A 6 -4.49 19.86 13.09
C LEU A 6 -5.91 19.70 12.51
N ARG A 7 -6.02 19.79 11.21
CA ARG A 7 -7.27 19.56 10.47
C ARG A 7 -7.41 18.08 10.11
N LYS A 8 -8.65 17.61 9.90
CA LYS A 8 -8.90 16.28 9.30
C LYS A 8 -8.37 16.30 7.85
N PHE A 9 -7.65 15.25 7.48
CA PHE A 9 -7.18 15.09 6.10
C PHE A 9 -8.35 14.79 5.17
N ASP A 10 -8.28 15.30 3.96
CA ASP A 10 -9.25 15.01 2.90
C ASP A 10 -8.66 14.00 1.92
N MET A 11 -9.12 12.75 2.01
CA MET A 11 -8.63 11.62 1.20
C MET A 11 -8.82 11.83 -0.31
N SER A 12 -9.80 12.64 -0.70
CA SER A 12 -10.07 12.95 -2.11
C SER A 12 -8.94 13.72 -2.77
N LYS A 13 -8.15 14.46 -2.00
CA LYS A 13 -7.01 15.27 -2.47
C LYS A 13 -5.82 14.46 -2.96
N ILE A 14 -5.70 13.21 -2.56
CA ILE A 14 -4.62 12.35 -3.06
C ILE A 14 -4.77 12.21 -4.57
N GLY A 15 -3.73 12.60 -5.32
CA GLY A 15 -3.73 12.51 -6.78
C GLY A 15 -3.64 11.06 -7.27
N LYS A 16 -4.22 10.75 -8.42
CA LYS A 16 -4.15 9.41 -9.05
C LYS A 16 -2.74 9.00 -9.49
N GLY A 17 -1.74 9.86 -9.40
CA GLY A 17 -0.33 9.58 -9.70
C GLY A 17 0.59 9.72 -8.49
N SER A 18 0.04 9.68 -7.29
CA SER A 18 0.78 9.87 -6.04
C SER A 18 1.44 8.58 -5.54
N VAL A 19 2.48 8.75 -4.74
CA VAL A 19 3.09 7.69 -3.93
C VAL A 19 2.60 7.84 -2.49
N VAL A 20 1.90 6.83 -1.99
CA VAL A 20 1.29 6.79 -0.66
C VAL A 20 1.93 5.70 0.17
N LEU A 21 2.41 6.04 1.35
CA LEU A 21 3.01 5.11 2.30
C LEU A 21 2.16 5.05 3.57
N MET A 22 1.79 3.86 3.99
CA MET A 22 1.06 3.61 5.23
C MET A 22 1.91 2.75 6.18
N ILE A 23 2.25 3.30 7.35
CA ILE A 23 3.13 2.64 8.32
C ILE A 23 2.34 2.34 9.59
N GLY A 24 2.36 1.07 10.00
CA GLY A 24 1.72 0.65 11.24
C GLY A 24 1.85 -0.84 11.48
N LYS A 25 1.82 -1.24 12.74
CA LYS A 25 1.85 -2.64 13.17
C LYS A 25 0.59 -3.40 12.73
N ARG A 26 0.59 -4.70 12.97
CA ARG A 26 -0.62 -5.52 12.83
C ARG A 26 -1.74 -4.96 13.71
N ASN A 27 -2.97 -5.06 13.24
CA ASN A 27 -4.19 -4.63 13.94
C ASN A 27 -4.27 -3.11 14.26
N THR A 28 -3.52 -2.27 13.55
CA THR A 28 -3.62 -0.80 13.70
C THR A 28 -4.59 -0.16 12.70
N GLY A 29 -5.17 -0.93 11.77
CA GLY A 29 -6.16 -0.43 10.82
C GLY A 29 -5.61 -0.16 9.41
N LYS A 30 -4.38 -0.59 9.06
CA LYS A 30 -3.79 -0.37 7.71
C LYS A 30 -4.70 -0.80 6.57
N SER A 31 -5.19 -2.04 6.59
CA SER A 31 -6.04 -2.57 5.52
C SER A 31 -7.34 -1.78 5.39
N PHE A 32 -7.94 -1.38 6.52
CA PHE A 32 -9.15 -0.56 6.50
C PHE A 32 -8.88 0.83 5.90
N LEU A 33 -7.76 1.45 6.27
CA LEU A 33 -7.29 2.72 5.71
C LEU A 33 -7.00 2.60 4.21
N THR A 34 -6.39 1.49 3.78
CA THR A 34 -6.15 1.21 2.36
C THR A 34 -7.47 1.08 1.59
N LYS A 35 -8.45 0.35 2.14
CA LYS A 35 -9.78 0.22 1.52
C LYS A 35 -10.47 1.57 1.38
N ASP A 36 -10.38 2.42 2.39
CA ASP A 36 -10.93 3.76 2.36
C ASP A 36 -10.28 4.63 1.27
N LEU A 37 -8.94 4.65 1.17
CA LEU A 37 -8.25 5.33 0.07
C LEU A 37 -8.71 4.80 -1.30
N LEU A 38 -8.82 3.49 -1.44
CA LEU A 38 -9.23 2.85 -2.69
C LEU A 38 -10.65 3.22 -3.10
N TYR A 39 -11.55 3.44 -2.15
CA TYR A 39 -12.89 3.94 -2.44
C TYR A 39 -12.86 5.30 -3.17
N TYR A 40 -12.00 6.23 -2.73
CA TYR A 40 -11.83 7.52 -3.40
C TYR A 40 -11.11 7.42 -4.76
N LYS A 41 -10.50 6.27 -5.06
CA LYS A 41 -9.75 6.02 -6.31
C LYS A 41 -10.34 4.88 -7.15
N ARG A 42 -11.60 4.50 -6.87
CA ARG A 42 -12.29 3.38 -7.54
C ARG A 42 -12.49 3.55 -9.03
N ASP A 43 -12.36 4.77 -9.53
CA ASP A 43 -12.44 5.13 -10.94
C ASP A 43 -11.14 4.92 -11.71
N ILE A 44 -10.04 4.52 -11.06
CA ILE A 44 -8.80 4.13 -11.77
C ILE A 44 -9.06 2.81 -12.51
N PRO A 45 -8.88 2.77 -13.86
CA PRO A 45 -9.43 1.69 -14.67
C PRO A 45 -8.78 0.32 -14.48
N ILE A 46 -7.55 0.27 -14.02
CA ILE A 46 -6.77 -0.98 -13.93
C ILE A 46 -5.68 -0.89 -12.87
N GLY A 47 -5.25 -2.03 -12.34
CA GLY A 47 -4.13 -2.06 -11.40
C GLY A 47 -3.59 -3.44 -11.11
N THR A 48 -2.63 -3.48 -10.23
CA THR A 48 -1.96 -4.70 -9.76
C THR A 48 -1.81 -4.62 -8.25
N VAL A 49 -2.08 -5.71 -7.57
CA VAL A 49 -1.89 -5.87 -6.12
C VAL A 49 -0.86 -6.96 -5.88
N ILE A 50 0.08 -6.68 -4.97
CA ILE A 50 0.97 -7.69 -4.42
C ILE A 50 0.74 -7.68 -2.90
N SER A 51 0.21 -8.77 -2.35
CA SER A 51 -0.11 -8.89 -0.93
C SER A 51 0.21 -10.29 -0.42
N GLY A 52 1.21 -10.39 0.45
CA GLY A 52 1.62 -11.66 1.04
C GLY A 52 0.60 -12.30 1.99
N THR A 53 -0.52 -11.65 2.24
CA THR A 53 -1.57 -12.14 3.13
C THR A 53 -2.89 -12.46 2.39
N GLU A 54 -2.92 -12.27 1.07
CA GLU A 54 -4.18 -12.41 0.30
C GLU A 54 -4.73 -13.83 0.32
N GLY A 55 -3.89 -14.85 0.17
CA GLY A 55 -4.32 -16.25 0.24
C GLY A 55 -5.02 -16.63 1.55
N ALA A 56 -4.69 -15.92 2.64
CA ALA A 56 -5.31 -16.18 3.95
C ALA A 56 -6.55 -15.34 4.24
N ASN A 57 -6.60 -14.07 3.81
CA ASN A 57 -7.62 -13.11 4.23
C ASN A 57 -8.59 -12.70 3.11
N GLN A 58 -8.23 -12.95 1.85
CA GLN A 58 -9.04 -12.62 0.67
C GLN A 58 -9.59 -11.19 0.72
N PHE A 59 -8.72 -10.24 1.06
CA PHE A 59 -9.11 -8.86 1.28
C PHE A 59 -9.30 -8.13 -0.06
N TYR A 60 -8.30 -8.24 -0.94
CA TYR A 60 -8.30 -7.53 -2.22
C TYR A 60 -9.16 -8.22 -3.28
N SER A 61 -9.30 -9.54 -3.26
CA SER A 61 -10.12 -10.31 -4.22
C SER A 61 -11.60 -9.93 -4.21
N LYS A 62 -12.05 -9.27 -3.13
CA LYS A 62 -13.41 -8.72 -3.03
C LYS A 62 -13.61 -7.42 -3.81
N ILE A 63 -12.53 -6.72 -4.14
CA ILE A 63 -12.56 -5.37 -4.75
C ILE A 63 -11.72 -5.25 -6.03
N VAL A 64 -10.79 -6.17 -6.26
CA VAL A 64 -9.89 -6.20 -7.43
C VAL A 64 -10.02 -7.57 -8.10
N PRO A 65 -10.01 -7.66 -9.45
CA PRO A 65 -10.05 -8.96 -10.12
C PRO A 65 -8.87 -9.85 -9.71
N PRO A 66 -9.11 -11.09 -9.23
CA PRO A 66 -8.08 -12.01 -8.74
C PRO A 66 -6.90 -12.24 -9.69
N LEU A 67 -7.11 -12.21 -11.01
CA LEU A 67 -6.04 -12.32 -12.01
C LEU A 67 -4.90 -11.31 -11.83
N PHE A 68 -5.15 -10.18 -11.17
CA PHE A 68 -4.20 -9.09 -10.97
C PHE A 68 -3.73 -8.96 -9.52
N ILE A 69 -3.97 -10.00 -8.72
CA ILE A 69 -3.52 -10.10 -7.34
C ILE A 69 -2.44 -11.18 -7.28
N HIS A 70 -1.32 -10.84 -6.69
CA HIS A 70 -0.16 -11.71 -6.53
C HIS A 70 0.19 -11.83 -5.05
N GLU A 71 0.52 -13.01 -4.58
CA GLU A 71 0.88 -13.25 -3.18
C GLU A 71 2.35 -12.91 -2.90
N GLU A 72 3.20 -13.00 -3.92
CA GLU A 72 4.62 -12.76 -3.78
C GLU A 72 5.11 -11.64 -4.70
N TYR A 73 6.06 -10.87 -4.17
CA TYR A 73 6.75 -9.87 -4.96
C TYR A 73 7.64 -10.53 -6.01
N SER A 74 7.51 -10.08 -7.26
CA SER A 74 8.41 -10.44 -8.36
C SER A 74 8.78 -9.18 -9.14
N PRO A 75 10.07 -8.98 -9.47
CA PRO A 75 10.52 -7.90 -10.35
C PRO A 75 9.80 -7.89 -11.70
N GLU A 76 9.40 -9.05 -12.20
CA GLU A 76 8.71 -9.21 -13.47
C GLU A 76 7.30 -8.62 -13.45
N ILE A 77 6.56 -8.79 -12.34
CA ILE A 77 5.22 -8.19 -12.16
C ILE A 77 5.32 -6.66 -12.27
N ILE A 78 6.30 -6.07 -11.61
CA ILE A 78 6.54 -4.62 -11.64
C ILE A 78 6.99 -4.17 -13.04
N ALA A 79 7.90 -4.91 -13.68
CA ALA A 79 8.35 -4.62 -15.04
C ALA A 79 7.19 -4.63 -16.04
N ASN A 80 6.30 -5.63 -15.95
CA ASN A 80 5.11 -5.75 -16.81
C ASN A 80 4.12 -4.60 -16.57
N SER A 81 3.89 -4.22 -15.31
CA SER A 81 3.06 -3.06 -14.96
C SER A 81 3.60 -1.77 -15.56
N LEU A 82 4.91 -1.52 -15.44
CA LEU A 82 5.57 -0.34 -16.04
C LEU A 82 5.54 -0.39 -17.56
N LYS A 83 5.82 -1.53 -18.19
CA LYS A 83 5.80 -1.70 -19.64
C LYS A 83 4.41 -1.36 -20.19
N ARG A 84 3.37 -1.90 -19.56
CA ARG A 84 1.99 -1.58 -19.93
C ARG A 84 1.72 -0.08 -19.82
N GLN A 85 2.07 0.55 -18.70
CA GLN A 85 1.81 1.97 -18.49
C GLN A 85 2.56 2.87 -19.49
N LYS A 86 3.80 2.55 -19.84
CA LYS A 86 4.53 3.25 -20.89
C LYS A 86 3.78 3.18 -22.23
N LEU A 87 3.24 2.02 -22.59
CA LEU A 87 2.48 1.83 -23.83
C LEU A 87 1.15 2.60 -23.80
N VAL A 88 0.43 2.59 -22.69
CA VAL A 88 -0.84 3.31 -22.53
C VAL A 88 -0.64 4.81 -22.64
N VAL A 89 0.38 5.35 -21.93
CA VAL A 89 0.71 6.79 -21.99
C VAL A 89 1.18 7.20 -23.39
N SER A 90 1.95 6.34 -24.10
CA SER A 90 2.34 6.61 -25.49
C SER A 90 1.12 6.70 -26.41
N LYS A 91 0.22 5.72 -26.33
CA LYS A 91 -1.02 5.71 -27.15
C LYS A 91 -1.93 6.89 -26.84
N MET A 92 -2.05 7.26 -25.55
CA MET A 92 -2.81 8.45 -25.17
C MET A 92 -2.25 9.71 -25.87
N ARG A 93 -0.94 9.91 -25.81
CA ARG A 93 -0.26 11.06 -26.47
C ARG A 93 -0.42 11.03 -27.99
N GLU A 94 -0.26 9.87 -28.61
CA GLU A 94 -0.48 9.70 -30.05
C GLU A 94 -1.89 10.14 -30.47
N GLN A 95 -2.92 9.77 -29.66
CA GLN A 95 -4.28 10.22 -29.90
C GLN A 95 -4.45 11.73 -29.67
N GLU A 96 -3.83 12.28 -28.62
CA GLU A 96 -3.85 13.72 -28.35
C GLU A 96 -3.22 14.52 -29.49
N ASP A 97 -2.07 14.05 -30.01
CA ASP A 97 -1.37 14.67 -31.13
C ASP A 97 -2.18 14.60 -32.45
N GLN A 98 -2.87 13.47 -32.67
CA GLN A 98 -3.60 13.23 -33.91
C GLN A 98 -4.99 13.89 -33.92
N TYR A 99 -5.70 13.87 -32.77
CA TYR A 99 -7.11 14.26 -32.69
C TYR A 99 -7.38 15.43 -31.72
N GLY A 100 -6.32 15.98 -31.09
CA GLY A 100 -6.42 17.02 -30.07
C GLY A 100 -6.98 16.58 -28.72
N LYS A 101 -7.39 15.32 -28.60
CA LYS A 101 -7.88 14.69 -27.35
C LYS A 101 -7.70 13.18 -27.38
N SER A 102 -7.63 12.57 -26.21
CA SER A 102 -7.64 11.11 -26.06
C SER A 102 -8.87 10.66 -25.27
N ASN A 103 -9.41 9.50 -25.62
CA ASN A 103 -10.45 8.80 -24.84
C ASN A 103 -9.86 7.75 -23.88
N ILE A 104 -8.54 7.64 -23.82
CA ILE A 104 -7.84 6.68 -22.94
C ILE A 104 -7.70 7.32 -21.56
N ASP A 105 -8.26 6.69 -20.51
CA ASP A 105 -7.85 6.97 -19.14
C ASP A 105 -6.55 6.22 -18.85
N PRO A 106 -5.42 6.94 -18.71
CA PRO A 106 -4.11 6.31 -18.59
C PRO A 106 -3.77 5.84 -17.17
N PHE A 107 -4.62 6.12 -16.19
CA PHE A 107 -4.28 5.84 -14.80
C PHE A 107 -4.29 4.35 -14.46
N ALA A 108 -3.39 3.97 -13.54
CA ALA A 108 -3.34 2.65 -12.95
C ALA A 108 -2.98 2.75 -11.47
N PHE A 109 -3.33 1.73 -10.69
CA PHE A 109 -2.82 1.58 -9.33
C PHE A 109 -1.85 0.40 -9.22
N VAL A 110 -0.89 0.52 -8.32
CA VAL A 110 -0.03 -0.58 -7.85
C VAL A 110 -0.03 -0.55 -6.33
N ILE A 111 -0.39 -1.67 -5.74
CA ILE A 111 -0.46 -1.83 -4.28
C ILE A 111 0.58 -2.85 -3.86
N LEU A 112 1.45 -2.46 -2.93
CA LEU A 112 2.46 -3.31 -2.30
C LEU A 112 2.10 -3.43 -0.83
N ASP A 113 1.38 -4.50 -0.47
CA ASP A 113 0.80 -4.68 0.86
C ASP A 113 1.57 -5.73 1.65
N ASP A 114 2.35 -5.25 2.63
CA ASP A 114 3.19 -6.07 3.53
C ASP A 114 4.07 -7.13 2.81
N CYS A 115 4.39 -6.91 1.52
CA CYS A 115 5.15 -7.85 0.69
C CYS A 115 6.64 -7.51 0.58
N LEU A 116 7.08 -6.41 1.19
CA LEU A 116 8.45 -5.88 1.07
C LEU A 116 9.30 -6.29 2.29
N TYR A 117 9.22 -7.55 2.70
CA TYR A 117 9.98 -8.10 3.84
C TYR A 117 11.43 -8.43 3.48
N ASP A 118 11.72 -8.75 2.23
CA ASP A 118 13.08 -8.92 1.72
C ASP A 118 13.58 -7.61 1.09
N ASN A 119 14.75 -7.16 1.52
CA ASN A 119 15.34 -5.89 1.06
C ASN A 119 15.81 -5.90 -0.41
N SER A 120 15.72 -7.01 -1.12
CA SER A 120 16.12 -7.13 -2.53
C SER A 120 15.34 -6.17 -3.44
N TRP A 121 14.06 -5.90 -3.14
CA TRP A 121 13.22 -4.98 -3.90
C TRP A 121 13.80 -3.56 -3.99
N THR A 122 14.58 -3.13 -2.99
CA THR A 122 15.21 -1.79 -2.99
C THR A 122 16.24 -1.62 -4.10
N LYS A 123 16.77 -2.74 -4.62
CA LYS A 123 17.73 -2.78 -5.73
C LYS A 123 17.04 -2.90 -7.09
N ASP A 124 15.76 -3.24 -7.12
CA ASP A 124 14.99 -3.36 -8.35
C ASP A 124 14.85 -1.98 -9.03
N THR A 125 15.38 -1.90 -10.24
CA THR A 125 15.34 -0.68 -11.05
C THR A 125 13.92 -0.28 -11.45
N ASN A 126 13.00 -1.23 -11.59
CA ASN A 126 11.60 -0.98 -11.93
C ASN A 126 10.85 -0.35 -10.76
N ILE A 127 11.04 -0.87 -9.54
CA ILE A 127 10.49 -0.24 -8.32
C ILE A 127 11.04 1.17 -8.16
N ARG A 128 12.35 1.36 -8.32
CA ARG A 128 12.96 2.70 -8.24
C ARG A 128 12.37 3.64 -9.29
N SER A 129 12.18 3.16 -10.52
CA SER A 129 11.52 3.91 -11.59
C SER A 129 10.06 4.25 -11.22
N MET A 130 9.35 3.35 -10.55
CA MET A 130 7.98 3.58 -10.12
C MET A 130 7.88 4.68 -9.05
N PHE A 131 8.79 4.71 -8.08
CA PHE A 131 8.87 5.81 -7.10
C PHE A 131 9.22 7.15 -7.75
N MET A 132 10.22 7.15 -8.63
CA MET A 132 10.75 8.39 -9.23
C MET A 132 9.86 8.93 -10.35
N ASN A 133 9.29 8.05 -11.16
CA ASN A 133 8.62 8.39 -12.42
C ASN A 133 7.15 7.95 -12.47
N GLY A 134 6.63 7.32 -11.43
CA GLY A 134 5.25 6.79 -11.41
C GLY A 134 4.21 7.83 -11.79
N ARG A 135 4.40 9.06 -11.34
CA ARG A 135 3.57 10.22 -11.72
C ARG A 135 3.49 10.42 -13.24
N HIS A 136 4.62 10.31 -13.94
CA HIS A 136 4.69 10.44 -15.40
C HIS A 136 4.06 9.25 -16.11
N TYR A 137 4.09 8.08 -15.49
CA TYR A 137 3.45 6.86 -15.99
C TYR A 137 2.00 6.72 -15.50
N LYS A 138 1.46 7.75 -14.81
CA LYS A 138 0.08 7.76 -14.31
C LYS A 138 -0.23 6.60 -13.35
N ILE A 139 0.70 6.29 -12.47
CA ILE A 139 0.59 5.22 -11.48
C ILE A 139 0.34 5.80 -10.10
N LEU A 140 -0.75 5.39 -9.45
CA LEU A 140 -0.95 5.51 -8.01
C LEU A 140 -0.22 4.35 -7.34
N LEU A 141 0.85 4.64 -6.60
CA LEU A 141 1.60 3.65 -5.86
C LEU A 141 1.21 3.71 -4.38
N ILE A 142 0.66 2.62 -3.86
CA ILE A 142 0.30 2.48 -2.45
C ILE A 142 1.19 1.41 -1.84
N ILE A 143 1.84 1.76 -0.73
CA ILE A 143 2.75 0.85 -0.03
C ILE A 143 2.30 0.78 1.42
N THR A 144 2.07 -0.41 1.93
CA THR A 144 1.91 -0.63 3.36
C THR A 144 3.15 -1.28 3.94
N SER A 145 3.51 -0.88 5.14
CA SER A 145 4.67 -1.42 5.85
C SER A 145 4.41 -1.49 7.35
N GLN A 146 4.96 -2.52 7.98
CA GLN A 146 4.94 -2.62 9.45
C GLN A 146 6.12 -1.90 10.08
N TYR A 147 7.15 -1.57 9.31
CA TYR A 147 8.39 -0.97 9.79
C TYR A 147 8.68 0.37 9.13
N SER A 148 9.14 1.33 9.92
CA SER A 148 9.50 2.67 9.45
C SER A 148 10.72 2.73 8.52
N LEU A 149 11.59 1.72 8.56
CA LEU A 149 12.87 1.71 7.83
C LEU A 149 12.84 0.95 6.50
N GLY A 150 11.68 0.42 6.09
CA GLY A 150 11.60 -0.39 4.88
C GLY A 150 11.96 0.35 3.59
N ILE A 151 11.86 1.69 3.56
CA ILE A 151 12.09 2.49 2.35
C ILE A 151 13.41 3.25 2.44
N PRO A 152 14.37 3.04 1.52
CA PRO A 152 15.64 3.78 1.47
C PRO A 152 15.43 5.30 1.32
N PRO A 153 16.36 6.13 1.84
CA PRO A 153 16.24 7.60 1.81
C PRO A 153 15.99 8.17 0.42
N ASN A 154 16.66 7.65 -0.61
CA ASN A 154 16.51 8.10 -1.99
C ASN A 154 15.15 7.77 -2.62
N LEU A 155 14.39 6.86 -2.06
CA LEU A 155 13.01 6.57 -2.47
C LEU A 155 12.02 7.34 -1.60
N ARG A 156 12.30 7.50 -0.30
CA ARG A 156 11.43 8.25 0.63
C ARG A 156 11.15 9.68 0.20
N CYS A 157 12.13 10.37 -0.39
CA CYS A 157 11.93 11.74 -0.88
C CYS A 157 10.90 11.85 -2.03
N ASN A 158 10.49 10.72 -2.61
CA ASN A 158 9.43 10.67 -3.63
C ASN A 158 8.08 10.24 -3.08
N VAL A 159 7.95 10.04 -1.78
CA VAL A 159 6.67 9.72 -1.14
C VAL A 159 5.88 11.01 -0.95
N ASP A 160 4.70 11.07 -1.57
CA ASP A 160 3.82 12.25 -1.52
C ASP A 160 3.04 12.31 -0.19
N TYR A 161 2.54 11.17 0.30
CA TYR A 161 1.74 11.11 1.53
C TYR A 161 2.21 9.97 2.43
N VAL A 162 2.39 10.28 3.72
CA VAL A 162 2.75 9.27 4.73
C VAL A 162 1.65 9.21 5.77
N PHE A 163 1.06 8.04 5.95
CA PHE A 163 0.10 7.74 7.00
C PHE A 163 0.80 6.95 8.10
N ILE A 164 0.84 7.50 9.29
CA ILE A 164 1.49 6.89 10.45
C ILE A 164 0.39 6.48 11.42
N LEU A 165 0.20 5.17 11.56
CA LEU A 165 -0.72 4.59 12.52
C LEU A 165 -0.05 4.42 13.88
N ARG A 166 -0.81 3.94 14.87
CA ARG A 166 -0.37 3.81 16.26
C ARG A 166 0.93 3.01 16.40
N GLU A 167 1.88 3.60 17.11
CA GLU A 167 3.15 2.99 17.50
C GLU A 167 3.45 3.29 18.97
N ASN A 168 3.63 2.24 19.78
CA ASN A 168 3.82 2.36 21.23
C ASN A 168 5.29 2.29 21.65
N ILE A 169 6.17 1.76 20.76
CA ILE A 169 7.58 1.57 21.08
C ILE A 169 8.34 2.86 20.79
N VAL A 170 8.96 3.42 21.82
CA VAL A 170 9.69 4.72 21.74
C VAL A 170 10.77 4.70 20.65
N ASN A 171 11.56 3.62 20.55
CA ASN A 171 12.61 3.51 19.54
C ASN A 171 12.01 3.50 18.10
N ASN A 172 10.83 2.92 17.91
CA ASN A 172 10.16 2.95 16.61
C ASN A 172 9.60 4.34 16.31
N ARG A 173 9.04 5.03 17.32
CA ARG A 173 8.63 6.45 17.19
C ARG A 173 9.83 7.33 16.83
N LYS A 174 11.01 7.09 17.43
CA LYS A 174 12.22 7.84 17.09
C LYS A 174 12.60 7.65 15.63
N ARG A 175 12.53 6.43 15.12
CA ARG A 175 12.75 6.14 13.70
C ARG A 175 11.72 6.80 12.79
N LEU A 176 10.44 6.84 13.17
CA LEU A 176 9.39 7.56 12.43
C LEU A 176 9.68 9.04 12.39
N TYR A 177 10.06 9.64 13.53
CA TYR A 177 10.45 11.04 13.64
C TYR A 177 11.63 11.36 12.72
N ASP A 178 12.73 10.61 12.84
CA ASP A 178 13.96 10.85 12.08
C ASP A 178 13.78 10.67 10.56
N ASN A 179 12.86 9.81 10.14
CA ASN A 179 12.71 9.46 8.73
C ASN A 179 11.56 10.18 8.01
N TYR A 180 10.51 10.59 8.71
CA TYR A 180 9.29 11.11 8.07
C TYR A 180 8.74 12.37 8.74
N ALA A 181 9.08 12.65 9.99
CA ALA A 181 8.44 13.70 10.77
C ALA A 181 9.42 14.80 11.21
N GLY A 182 10.49 15.02 10.45
CA GLY A 182 11.51 16.05 10.75
C GLY A 182 11.02 17.50 10.70
N MET A 183 9.75 17.75 10.30
CA MET A 183 9.12 19.06 10.40
C MET A 183 8.71 19.42 11.84
N PHE A 184 8.57 18.46 12.73
CA PHE A 184 8.30 18.74 14.14
C PHE A 184 9.56 19.28 14.84
N PRO A 185 9.44 20.29 15.71
CA PRO A 185 10.60 20.94 16.32
C PRO A 185 11.40 20.02 17.24
N THR A 186 10.74 19.09 17.91
CA THR A 186 11.39 18.10 18.78
C THR A 186 10.68 16.75 18.72
N PHE A 187 11.39 15.69 19.13
CA PHE A 187 10.84 14.35 19.24
C PHE A 187 9.69 14.26 20.25
N GLU A 188 9.79 15.01 21.35
CA GLU A 188 8.76 15.05 22.40
C GLU A 188 7.44 15.61 21.86
N VAL A 189 7.50 16.69 21.06
CA VAL A 189 6.31 17.27 20.42
C VAL A 189 5.69 16.26 19.43
N PHE A 190 6.51 15.58 18.64
CA PHE A 190 6.03 14.51 17.78
C PHE A 190 5.34 13.39 18.56
N CYS A 191 5.92 12.93 19.67
CA CYS A 191 5.30 11.92 20.52
C CYS A 191 3.94 12.35 21.08
N GLN A 192 3.82 13.61 21.54
CA GLN A 192 2.56 14.16 22.04
C GLN A 192 1.48 14.19 20.95
N VAL A 193 1.86 14.57 19.72
CA VAL A 193 0.93 14.57 18.58
C VAL A 193 0.54 13.14 18.22
N MET A 194 1.49 12.21 18.19
CA MET A 194 1.19 10.78 17.95
C MET A 194 0.20 10.23 18.97
N ASP A 195 0.37 10.56 20.27
CA ASP A 195 -0.54 10.08 21.32
C ASP A 195 -1.97 10.60 21.13
N GLN A 196 -2.13 11.82 20.62
CA GLN A 196 -3.45 12.43 20.38
C GLN A 196 -4.10 12.03 19.06
N CYS A 197 -3.30 11.77 18.02
CA CYS A 197 -3.78 11.58 16.66
C CYS A 197 -3.76 10.12 16.18
N THR A 198 -3.36 9.15 17.02
CA THR A 198 -3.29 7.74 16.61
C THR A 198 -4.05 6.79 17.54
N GLU A 199 -4.97 7.32 18.34
CA GLU A 199 -5.90 6.52 19.13
C GLU A 199 -7.13 6.10 18.30
N ASN A 200 -7.85 5.10 18.73
CA ASN A 200 -9.12 4.68 18.14
C ASN A 200 -9.08 4.49 16.60
N TYR A 201 -8.00 3.90 16.09
CA TYR A 201 -7.75 3.70 14.65
C TYR A 201 -7.58 5.00 13.85
N GLU A 202 -7.28 6.11 14.51
CA GLU A 202 -6.83 7.32 13.85
C GLU A 202 -5.37 7.19 13.41
N CYS A 203 -4.95 8.05 12.50
CA CYS A 203 -3.58 8.12 12.03
C CYS A 203 -3.14 9.58 11.82
N LEU A 204 -1.85 9.78 11.96
CA LEU A 204 -1.19 11.02 11.57
C LEU A 204 -0.90 10.97 10.07
N VAL A 205 -1.24 12.03 9.35
CA VAL A 205 -0.99 12.14 7.91
C VAL A 205 0.00 13.26 7.66
N ILE A 206 1.04 12.97 6.91
CA ILE A 206 2.05 13.94 6.46
C ILE A 206 1.88 14.11 4.95
N ASP A 207 1.61 15.34 4.53
CA ASP A 207 1.51 15.75 3.14
C ASP A 207 2.81 16.41 2.69
N ASN A 208 3.65 15.65 2.00
CA ASN A 208 4.93 16.14 1.45
C ASN A 208 4.74 16.97 0.16
N THR A 209 3.52 17.07 -0.37
CA THR A 209 3.22 17.88 -1.56
C THR A 209 2.94 19.33 -1.22
N SER A 210 2.75 19.63 0.06
CA SER A 210 2.52 20.99 0.53
C SER A 210 3.65 21.93 0.14
N LYS A 211 3.28 23.14 -0.29
CA LYS A 211 4.23 24.22 -0.60
C LYS A 211 4.50 25.13 0.61
N SER A 212 3.84 24.86 1.72
CA SER A 212 3.99 25.62 2.97
C SER A 212 5.05 24.98 3.86
N ASN A 213 5.76 25.81 4.62
CA ASN A 213 6.66 25.34 5.68
C ASN A 213 5.97 25.27 7.05
N LYS A 214 4.67 25.58 7.13
CA LYS A 214 3.92 25.52 8.39
C LYS A 214 3.46 24.08 8.63
N ILE A 215 3.66 23.59 9.85
CA ILE A 215 3.27 22.22 10.23
C ILE A 215 1.77 21.99 9.98
N GLU A 216 0.92 22.95 10.29
CA GLU A 216 -0.55 22.89 10.16
C GLU A 216 -1.03 22.74 8.71
N ASP A 217 -0.16 23.02 7.72
CA ASP A 217 -0.44 22.86 6.30
C ASP A 217 0.14 21.56 5.71
N MET A 218 0.95 20.84 6.48
CA MET A 218 1.61 19.59 6.07
C MET A 218 1.15 18.39 6.90
N VAL A 219 0.66 18.64 8.11
CA VAL A 219 0.32 17.57 9.06
C VAL A 219 -1.16 17.63 9.37
N PHE A 220 -1.80 16.45 9.32
CA PHE A 220 -3.23 16.28 9.52
C PHE A 220 -3.47 15.05 10.39
N TRP A 221 -4.65 14.96 10.95
CA TRP A 221 -5.16 13.71 11.51
C TRP A 221 -6.20 13.10 10.56
N TYR A 222 -6.35 11.79 10.59
CA TYR A 222 -7.35 11.10 9.80
C TYR A 222 -7.85 9.85 10.50
N LYS A 223 -9.11 9.52 10.26
CA LYS A 223 -9.74 8.26 10.62
C LYS A 223 -10.47 7.74 9.40
N ALA A 224 -10.19 6.51 9.02
CA ALA A 224 -10.81 5.89 7.87
C ALA A 224 -12.32 5.73 8.06
N ASP A 225 -13.05 6.05 7.00
CA ASP A 225 -14.50 5.91 6.96
C ASP A 225 -14.90 4.52 6.43
N SER A 226 -16.07 4.01 6.86
CA SER A 226 -16.64 2.79 6.32
C SER A 226 -17.42 3.10 5.05
N HIS A 227 -17.23 2.31 4.01
CA HIS A 227 -17.92 2.46 2.74
C HIS A 227 -18.75 1.22 2.42
N GLU A 228 -19.78 1.39 1.63
CA GLU A 228 -20.51 0.28 1.01
C GLU A 228 -19.56 -0.56 0.14
N ASN A 229 -20.02 -1.73 -0.28
CA ASN A 229 -19.24 -2.58 -1.16
C ASN A 229 -19.02 -1.89 -2.51
N PHE A 230 -17.79 -1.90 -2.96
CA PHE A 230 -17.38 -1.33 -4.23
C PHE A 230 -16.35 -2.23 -4.91
N THR A 231 -16.16 -2.04 -6.19
CA THR A 231 -15.11 -2.67 -6.98
C THR A 231 -14.20 -1.61 -7.58
N LEU A 232 -12.95 -1.98 -7.80
CA LEU A 232 -11.94 -1.16 -8.48
C LEU A 232 -11.85 -1.55 -9.95
N GLY A 233 -11.53 -0.57 -10.78
CA GLY A 233 -11.27 -0.80 -12.18
C GLY A 233 -12.48 -0.71 -13.09
N SER A 234 -12.18 -0.68 -14.39
CA SER A 234 -13.21 -0.60 -15.42
C SER A 234 -13.93 -1.95 -15.62
N SER A 235 -15.06 -1.92 -16.34
CA SER A 235 -15.78 -3.13 -16.75
C SER A 235 -14.92 -4.07 -17.59
N GLU A 236 -14.06 -3.52 -18.45
CA GLU A 236 -13.14 -4.30 -19.30
C GLU A 236 -12.08 -5.02 -18.48
N PHE A 237 -11.65 -4.43 -17.36
CA PHE A 237 -10.71 -5.04 -16.43
C PHE A 237 -11.30 -6.31 -15.79
N TRP A 238 -12.56 -6.25 -15.38
CA TRP A 238 -13.30 -7.39 -14.85
C TRP A 238 -13.66 -8.42 -15.92
N GLN A 239 -14.06 -7.99 -17.13
CA GLN A 239 -14.31 -8.89 -18.25
C GLN A 239 -13.04 -9.66 -18.66
N HIS A 240 -11.88 -8.98 -18.69
CA HIS A 240 -10.61 -9.63 -18.98
C HIS A 240 -10.30 -10.74 -17.96
N HIS A 241 -10.54 -10.46 -16.66
CA HIS A 241 -10.42 -11.47 -15.62
C HIS A 241 -11.35 -12.67 -15.90
N THR A 242 -12.64 -12.41 -16.09
CA THR A 242 -13.64 -13.48 -16.30
C THR A 242 -13.29 -14.38 -17.50
N SER A 243 -12.70 -13.79 -18.55
CA SER A 243 -12.35 -14.54 -19.77
C SER A 243 -11.05 -15.33 -19.65
N ASN A 244 -10.13 -14.96 -18.76
CA ASN A 244 -8.77 -15.50 -18.72
C ASN A 244 -8.40 -16.16 -17.39
N TYR A 245 -9.18 -15.92 -16.34
CA TYR A 245 -8.90 -16.48 -15.02
C TYR A 245 -9.33 -17.94 -14.97
N ARG A 246 -8.39 -18.82 -14.65
CA ARG A 246 -8.64 -20.21 -14.24
C ARG A 246 -8.25 -20.28 -12.77
N ASP A 247 -9.17 -20.76 -11.96
CA ASP A 247 -8.92 -20.97 -10.54
C ASP A 247 -7.97 -22.16 -10.37
N GLN A 248 -6.67 -21.87 -10.26
CA GLN A 248 -5.64 -22.90 -10.06
C GLN A 248 -5.83 -23.64 -8.74
N TYR A 249 -6.41 -23.00 -7.74
CA TYR A 249 -6.67 -23.62 -6.43
C TYR A 249 -7.84 -24.63 -6.47
N GLY A 250 -8.79 -24.47 -7.38
CA GLY A 250 -9.90 -25.42 -7.55
C GLY A 250 -9.49 -26.73 -8.25
N GLU A 251 -8.46 -26.67 -9.10
CA GLU A 251 -7.95 -27.86 -9.83
C GLU A 251 -6.88 -28.62 -9.02
N GLU A 252 -6.05 -27.95 -8.25
CA GLU A 252 -5.00 -28.58 -7.42
C GLU A 252 -5.54 -29.11 -6.09
N ALA A 253 -6.60 -28.53 -5.52
CA ALA A 253 -7.22 -29.01 -4.29
C ALA A 253 -7.88 -30.39 -4.43
N ASN A 254 -8.13 -30.86 -5.66
CA ASN A 254 -8.64 -32.20 -5.97
C ASN A 254 -7.54 -33.23 -6.21
N GLN A 255 -6.27 -32.86 -6.21
CA GLN A 255 -5.13 -33.78 -6.25
C GLN A 255 -4.58 -33.96 -4.84
N ASP A 256 -5.14 -34.94 -4.13
CA ASP A 256 -4.55 -35.70 -3.04
C ASP A 256 -3.77 -34.94 -1.96
N PHE A 257 -4.47 -34.16 -1.13
CA PHE A 257 -3.98 -33.94 0.22
C PHE A 257 -4.43 -35.11 1.11
N ASP A 258 -3.76 -36.28 0.95
CA ASP A 258 -3.98 -37.43 1.81
C ASP A 258 -3.29 -37.19 3.15
N LEU A 259 -4.05 -36.74 4.15
CA LEU A 259 -3.61 -36.57 5.52
C LEU A 259 -3.14 -37.89 6.19
N SER A 260 -3.35 -39.05 5.53
CA SER A 260 -3.01 -40.36 6.07
C SER A 260 -1.52 -40.74 5.88
N THR A 261 -0.78 -40.05 5.00
CA THR A 261 0.61 -40.37 4.68
C THR A 261 1.65 -39.64 5.53
N GLY A 262 1.23 -38.89 6.53
CA GLY A 262 2.13 -38.30 7.54
C GLY A 262 2.85 -39.38 8.32
N LYS A 263 4.03 -39.85 7.83
CA LYS A 263 4.94 -40.69 8.63
C LYS A 263 5.21 -40.01 9.94
N LYS A 264 4.72 -40.61 11.06
CA LYS A 264 5.09 -40.24 12.41
C LYS A 264 6.63 -40.28 12.53
N LYS A 265 7.28 -39.10 12.45
CA LYS A 265 8.64 -38.96 12.94
C LYS A 265 8.58 -39.15 14.45
N ASN A 266 9.32 -40.12 14.97
CA ASN A 266 9.50 -40.30 16.41
C ASN A 266 10.09 -39.01 16.99
N THR A 267 9.23 -38.17 17.54
CA THR A 267 9.66 -37.00 18.33
C THR A 267 9.98 -37.51 19.73
N PRO A 268 11.19 -37.22 20.28
CA PRO A 268 11.52 -37.60 21.66
C PRO A 268 10.54 -36.90 22.62
N THR A 269 9.90 -37.65 23.47
CA THR A 269 8.98 -37.17 24.49
C THR A 269 9.80 -36.60 25.65
N ILE A 270 9.69 -35.30 25.90
CA ILE A 270 10.34 -34.67 27.06
C ILE A 270 9.32 -34.59 28.19
N ASN A 271 9.59 -35.31 29.30
CA ASN A 271 8.80 -35.19 30.52
C ASN A 271 9.35 -34.06 31.38
N VAL A 272 8.56 -33.02 31.58
CA VAL A 272 8.91 -31.90 32.47
C VAL A 272 8.28 -32.10 33.82
N ASN A 273 9.09 -32.47 34.83
CA ASN A 273 8.67 -32.53 36.25
C ASN A 273 8.81 -31.13 36.87
N LYS A 274 7.68 -30.45 37.12
CA LYS A 274 7.65 -29.21 37.91
C LYS A 274 7.72 -29.61 39.40
N LYS A 275 8.81 -29.23 40.08
CA LYS A 275 8.87 -29.23 41.56
C LYS A 275 8.30 -27.91 42.06
N PHE A 276 7.32 -28.01 42.99
CA PHE A 276 6.83 -26.89 43.76
C PHE A 276 7.78 -26.62 44.94
#